data_01a19247c798565fed9adaf9e0682951
#
_entry.id   01a19247c798565fed9adaf9e0682951
#
_cell.length_a   1.000
_cell.length_b   1.000
_cell.length_c   1.000
_cell.angle_alpha   90.00
_cell.angle_beta   90.00
_cell.angle_gamma   90.00
#
_symmetry.space_group_name_H-M   'P 1'
#
loop_
_entity.id
_entity.type
_entity.pdbx_description
1 polymer ?
#
loop_
_entity_poly.entity_id
_entity_poly.type
_entity_poly.pdbx_seq_one_letter_code
_entity_poly.pdbx_strand_id
1 'polypeptide(L)'
;MTNVLLLGAGTIGRMIATLLVQTGDYIVRVADSDEEALRRLNAKLGVETLVIDAAREDQLLEAMSGQQAVISALTFALNPGVARAALVAGCSYFDLTEDVETTHAVRKLSVSAKLGQIFMPQCGLAPGFVGIAAHHLAQKFESLDSLLLRVGALPEFPTNSLKYNLTWSTDGLINEYCNPCDVIHQGKRQDV
;
A
#
# COMPACT_ATOMS: atom_id res chain seq x y z
N MET A 1 0.78 19.60 10.45
CA MET A 1 0.34 18.20 10.45
C MET A 1 -0.40 17.93 9.16
N THR A 2 -0.16 16.77 8.54
CA THR A 2 -0.82 16.36 7.30
C THR A 2 -2.03 15.49 7.62
N ASN A 3 -3.20 15.81 7.07
CA ASN A 3 -4.41 15.00 7.21
C ASN A 3 -4.34 13.79 6.28
N VAL A 4 -4.43 12.60 6.85
CA VAL A 4 -4.31 11.32 6.13
C VAL A 4 -5.52 10.44 6.39
N LEU A 5 -6.18 10.00 5.31
CA LEU A 5 -7.14 8.92 5.35
C LEU A 5 -6.42 7.59 5.12
N LEU A 6 -6.54 6.67 6.06
CA LEU A 6 -6.09 5.30 5.90
C LEU A 6 -7.31 4.40 5.66
N LEU A 7 -7.34 3.71 4.55
CA LEU A 7 -8.36 2.71 4.21
C LEU A 7 -7.87 1.31 4.57
N GLY A 8 -8.63 0.63 5.41
CA GLY A 8 -8.31 -0.69 5.93
C GLY A 8 -7.82 -0.67 7.39
N ALA A 9 -8.54 -1.36 8.28
CA ALA A 9 -8.22 -1.55 9.69
C ALA A 9 -7.71 -2.98 10.02
N GLY A 10 -7.32 -3.74 8.98
CA GLY A 10 -6.71 -5.06 9.08
C GLY A 10 -5.31 -5.03 9.71
N THR A 11 -4.59 -6.15 9.62
CA THR A 11 -3.26 -6.30 10.24
C THR A 11 -2.27 -5.22 9.79
N ILE A 12 -2.18 -4.98 8.48
CA ILE A 12 -1.26 -3.99 7.90
C ILE A 12 -1.74 -2.56 8.19
N GLY A 13 -3.05 -2.28 8.00
CA GLY A 13 -3.59 -0.95 8.28
C GLY A 13 -3.39 -0.51 9.73
N ARG A 14 -3.57 -1.43 10.69
CA ARG A 14 -3.28 -1.13 12.11
C ARG A 14 -1.82 -0.80 12.37
N MET A 15 -0.90 -1.46 11.68
CA MET A 15 0.53 -1.15 11.78
C MET A 15 0.82 0.24 11.21
N ILE A 16 0.30 0.55 10.02
CA ILE A 16 0.47 1.85 9.38
C ILE A 16 -0.11 2.96 10.27
N ALA A 17 -1.34 2.80 10.78
CA ALA A 17 -1.95 3.76 11.69
C ALA A 17 -1.07 4.01 12.91
N THR A 18 -0.55 2.93 13.53
CA THR A 18 0.33 3.04 14.70
C THR A 18 1.58 3.85 14.39
N LEU A 19 2.26 3.56 13.29
CA LEU A 19 3.47 4.26 12.88
C LEU A 19 3.20 5.73 12.59
N LEU A 20 2.16 6.06 11.84
CA LEU A 20 1.81 7.44 11.51
C LEU A 20 1.48 8.26 12.76
N VAL A 21 0.71 7.69 13.69
CA VAL A 21 0.37 8.38 14.96
C VAL A 21 1.63 8.61 15.81
N GLN A 22 2.55 7.65 15.86
CA GLN A 22 3.78 7.77 16.64
C GLN A 22 4.73 8.86 16.17
N THR A 23 4.73 9.21 14.88
CA THR A 23 5.57 10.31 14.38
C THR A 23 5.12 11.69 14.89
N GLY A 24 3.84 11.83 15.17
CA GLY A 24 3.25 13.14 15.54
C GLY A 24 3.09 14.13 14.38
N ASP A 25 3.42 13.73 13.15
CA ASP A 25 3.38 14.60 11.96
C ASP A 25 2.03 14.53 11.22
N TYR A 26 1.20 13.53 11.54
CA TYR A 26 -0.03 13.23 10.83
C TYR A 26 -1.26 13.27 11.72
N ILE A 27 -2.38 13.76 11.16
CA ILE A 27 -3.73 13.58 11.70
C ILE A 27 -4.35 12.44 10.92
N VAL A 28 -4.49 11.29 11.58
CA VAL A 28 -4.91 10.04 10.93
C VAL A 28 -6.40 9.80 11.16
N ARG A 29 -7.15 9.62 10.07
CA ARG A 29 -8.50 9.07 10.06
C ARG A 29 -8.43 7.67 9.45
N VAL A 30 -9.06 6.68 10.07
CA VAL A 30 -9.09 5.29 9.56
C VAL A 30 -10.49 4.91 9.15
N ALA A 31 -10.64 4.35 7.96
CA ALA A 31 -11.92 3.88 7.46
C ALA A 31 -11.86 2.39 7.06
N ASP A 32 -12.91 1.65 7.39
CA ASP A 32 -13.09 0.23 7.06
C ASP A 32 -14.57 -0.11 7.05
N SER A 33 -14.95 -1.25 6.48
CA SER A 33 -16.30 -1.80 6.59
C SER A 33 -16.51 -2.59 7.90
N ASP A 34 -15.44 -3.03 8.57
CA ASP A 34 -15.48 -3.73 9.86
C ASP A 34 -15.48 -2.75 11.05
N GLU A 35 -16.67 -2.44 11.53
CA GLU A 35 -16.87 -1.56 12.69
C GLU A 35 -16.13 -2.04 13.95
N GLU A 36 -16.05 -3.36 14.17
CA GLU A 36 -15.38 -3.93 15.33
C GLU A 36 -13.86 -3.75 15.26
N ALA A 37 -13.27 -3.89 14.06
CA ALA A 37 -11.85 -3.58 13.83
C ALA A 37 -11.55 -2.11 14.09
N LEU A 38 -12.41 -1.20 13.62
CA LEU A 38 -12.29 0.23 13.85
C LEU A 38 -12.42 0.59 15.33
N ARG A 39 -13.36 -0.02 16.06
CA ARG A 39 -13.55 0.20 17.49
C ARG A 39 -12.32 -0.21 18.30
N ARG A 40 -11.73 -1.37 17.98
CA ARG A 40 -10.48 -1.83 18.63
C ARG A 40 -9.32 -0.89 18.34
N LEU A 41 -9.22 -0.38 17.12
CA LEU A 41 -8.17 0.55 16.72
C LEU A 41 -8.30 1.90 17.44
N ASN A 42 -9.52 2.46 17.44
CA ASN A 42 -9.81 3.71 18.15
C ASN A 42 -9.47 3.61 19.63
N ALA A 43 -9.90 2.51 20.31
CA ALA A 43 -9.61 2.29 21.72
C ALA A 43 -8.10 2.25 22.03
N LYS A 44 -7.27 1.83 21.07
CA LYS A 44 -5.82 1.72 21.24
C LYS A 44 -5.07 3.01 20.89
N LEU A 45 -5.49 3.70 19.84
CA LEU A 45 -4.74 4.83 19.25
C LEU A 45 -5.43 6.19 19.41
N GLY A 46 -6.73 6.22 19.74
CA GLY A 46 -7.51 7.46 19.84
C GLY A 46 -7.70 8.17 18.49
N VAL A 47 -7.60 7.46 17.37
CA VAL A 47 -7.76 8.03 16.03
C VAL A 47 -9.24 8.14 15.64
N GLU A 48 -9.57 9.10 14.80
CA GLU A 48 -10.90 9.18 14.19
C GLU A 48 -11.15 7.95 13.31
N THR A 49 -12.36 7.37 13.41
CA THR A 49 -12.74 6.19 12.62
C THR A 49 -14.05 6.41 11.88
N LEU A 50 -14.17 5.82 10.69
CA LEU A 50 -15.34 5.94 9.82
C LEU A 50 -15.70 4.58 9.22
N VAL A 51 -16.95 4.16 9.36
CA VAL A 51 -17.44 2.92 8.71
C VAL A 51 -17.86 3.26 7.29
N ILE A 52 -17.18 2.66 6.30
CA ILE A 52 -17.49 2.83 4.87
C ILE A 52 -17.35 1.53 4.10
N ASP A 53 -18.07 1.45 2.99
CA ASP A 53 -17.79 0.47 1.93
C ASP A 53 -16.90 1.13 0.85
N ALA A 54 -15.66 0.70 0.76
CA ALA A 54 -14.69 1.24 -0.19
C ALA A 54 -15.00 0.88 -1.66
N ALA A 55 -15.99 0.04 -1.93
CA ALA A 55 -16.51 -0.17 -3.28
C ALA A 55 -17.47 0.96 -3.73
N ARG A 56 -17.90 1.81 -2.80
CA ARG A 56 -18.82 2.92 -3.06
C ARG A 56 -18.07 4.23 -3.20
N GLU A 57 -18.10 4.79 -4.41
CA GLU A 57 -17.40 6.04 -4.74
C GLU A 57 -17.90 7.24 -3.93
N ASP A 58 -19.21 7.33 -3.68
CA ASP A 58 -19.81 8.40 -2.88
C ASP A 58 -19.26 8.41 -1.45
N GLN A 59 -19.12 7.24 -0.82
CA GLN A 59 -18.56 7.11 0.52
C GLN A 59 -17.05 7.40 0.56
N LEU A 60 -16.31 6.99 -0.49
CA LEU A 60 -14.89 7.33 -0.61
C LEU A 60 -14.69 8.85 -0.72
N LEU A 61 -15.47 9.54 -1.54
CA LEU A 61 -15.37 10.99 -1.73
C LEU A 61 -15.69 11.75 -0.43
N GLU A 62 -16.71 11.31 0.30
CA GLU A 62 -17.05 11.87 1.61
C GLU A 62 -15.91 11.66 2.62
N ALA A 63 -15.38 10.44 2.71
CA ALA A 63 -14.27 10.11 3.62
C ALA A 63 -12.98 10.90 3.30
N MET A 64 -12.73 11.20 2.02
CA MET A 64 -11.58 11.97 1.55
C MET A 64 -11.75 13.47 1.73
N SER A 65 -12.93 13.95 2.08
CA SER A 65 -13.18 15.39 2.29
C SER A 65 -12.27 15.94 3.39
N GLY A 66 -11.50 17.00 3.05
CA GLY A 66 -10.55 17.62 3.97
C GLY A 66 -9.25 16.85 4.19
N GLN A 67 -9.03 15.73 3.49
CA GLN A 67 -7.78 14.97 3.55
C GLN A 67 -6.77 15.45 2.49
N GLN A 68 -5.49 15.36 2.81
CA GLN A 68 -4.40 15.70 1.89
C GLN A 68 -3.84 14.46 1.19
N ALA A 69 -3.94 13.31 1.86
CA ALA A 69 -3.51 12.03 1.32
C ALA A 69 -4.45 10.90 1.72
N VAL A 70 -4.53 9.89 0.86
CA VAL A 70 -5.16 8.61 1.15
C VAL A 70 -4.13 7.49 1.00
N ILE A 71 -4.10 6.59 1.98
CA ILE A 71 -3.30 5.35 1.95
C ILE A 71 -4.28 4.19 1.89
N SER A 72 -4.19 3.37 0.86
CA SER A 72 -4.98 2.15 0.73
C SER A 72 -4.21 0.95 1.24
N ALA A 73 -4.70 0.35 2.34
CA ALA A 73 -4.28 -0.95 2.85
C ALA A 73 -5.37 -2.01 2.61
N LEU A 74 -6.13 -1.83 1.53
CA LEU A 74 -7.19 -2.72 1.05
C LEU A 74 -6.63 -3.77 0.08
N THR A 75 -7.49 -4.66 -0.41
CA THR A 75 -7.15 -5.58 -1.49
C THR A 75 -6.92 -4.82 -2.79
N PHE A 76 -6.03 -5.32 -3.64
CA PHE A 76 -5.64 -4.68 -4.90
C PHE A 76 -6.83 -4.36 -5.82
N ALA A 77 -7.88 -5.19 -5.81
CA ALA A 77 -9.06 -5.01 -6.64
C ALA A 77 -9.81 -3.68 -6.39
N LEU A 78 -9.73 -3.12 -5.18
CA LEU A 78 -10.37 -1.85 -4.82
C LEU A 78 -9.51 -0.62 -5.17
N ASN A 79 -8.21 -0.79 -5.31
CA ASN A 79 -7.26 0.30 -5.48
C ASN A 79 -7.54 1.21 -6.70
N PRO A 80 -7.93 0.72 -7.89
CA PRO A 80 -8.27 1.60 -9.01
C PRO A 80 -9.46 2.53 -8.72
N GLY A 81 -10.45 2.05 -7.94
CA GLY A 81 -11.59 2.86 -7.48
C GLY A 81 -11.16 3.95 -6.50
N VAL A 82 -10.36 3.57 -5.51
CA VAL A 82 -9.79 4.50 -4.52
C VAL A 82 -8.92 5.57 -5.19
N ALA A 83 -8.06 5.18 -6.14
CA ALA A 83 -7.21 6.12 -6.88
C ALA A 83 -8.03 7.12 -7.70
N ARG A 84 -9.14 6.69 -8.34
CA ARG A 84 -10.05 7.62 -9.03
C ARG A 84 -10.70 8.60 -8.06
N ALA A 85 -11.21 8.11 -6.93
CA ALA A 85 -11.79 8.99 -5.91
C ALA A 85 -10.76 10.00 -5.39
N ALA A 86 -9.50 9.57 -5.15
CA ALA A 86 -8.41 10.44 -4.75
C ALA A 86 -8.12 11.53 -5.79
N LEU A 87 -8.12 11.19 -7.08
CA LEU A 87 -7.95 12.15 -8.17
C LEU A 87 -9.02 13.23 -8.15
N VAL A 88 -10.28 12.84 -7.98
CA VAL A 88 -11.43 13.76 -7.91
C VAL A 88 -11.35 14.64 -6.66
N ALA A 89 -11.10 14.02 -5.50
CA ALA A 89 -11.01 14.71 -4.21
C ALA A 89 -9.78 15.63 -4.09
N GLY A 90 -8.77 15.48 -4.96
CA GLY A 90 -7.53 16.25 -4.89
C GLY A 90 -6.54 15.71 -3.84
N CYS A 91 -6.73 14.49 -3.35
CA CYS A 91 -5.83 13.83 -2.41
C CYS A 91 -4.66 13.18 -3.14
N SER A 92 -3.48 13.17 -2.52
CA SER A 92 -2.40 12.27 -2.91
C SER A 92 -2.78 10.83 -2.59
N TYR A 93 -2.34 9.88 -3.42
CA TYR A 93 -2.70 8.46 -3.31
C TYR A 93 -1.49 7.57 -3.11
N PHE A 94 -1.59 6.64 -2.19
CA PHE A 94 -0.58 5.62 -1.89
C PHE A 94 -1.25 4.26 -1.69
N ASP A 95 -0.63 3.20 -2.17
CA ASP A 95 -1.04 1.81 -1.88
C ASP A 95 0.17 0.88 -1.70
N LEU A 96 -0.11 -0.37 -1.34
CA LEU A 96 0.87 -1.40 -1.05
C LEU A 96 0.85 -2.54 -2.09
N THR A 97 0.13 -2.34 -3.21
CA THR A 97 -0.16 -3.43 -4.14
C THR A 97 1.08 -3.97 -4.84
N GLU A 98 1.11 -5.26 -5.01
CA GLU A 98 2.04 -6.01 -5.86
C GLU A 98 1.44 -6.24 -7.26
N ASP A 99 0.13 -6.07 -7.43
CA ASP A 99 -0.58 -6.34 -8.68
C ASP A 99 -0.17 -5.39 -9.80
N VAL A 100 0.26 -5.97 -10.92
CA VAL A 100 0.82 -5.25 -12.08
C VAL A 100 -0.26 -4.44 -12.80
N GLU A 101 -1.44 -5.03 -13.02
CA GLU A 101 -2.54 -4.35 -13.73
C GLU A 101 -3.07 -3.17 -12.92
N THR A 102 -3.25 -3.36 -11.61
CA THR A 102 -3.62 -2.28 -10.69
C THR A 102 -2.60 -1.16 -10.70
N THR A 103 -1.31 -1.49 -10.65
CA THR A 103 -0.22 -0.51 -10.72
C THR A 103 -0.28 0.30 -12.01
N HIS A 104 -0.49 -0.36 -13.16
CA HIS A 104 -0.63 0.30 -14.45
C HIS A 104 -1.88 1.20 -14.49
N ALA A 105 -3.00 0.76 -13.94
CA ALA A 105 -4.22 1.56 -13.87
C ALA A 105 -4.01 2.83 -13.04
N VAL A 106 -3.39 2.73 -11.86
CA VAL A 106 -3.07 3.88 -11.00
C VAL A 106 -2.09 4.84 -11.70
N ARG A 107 -1.04 4.33 -12.33
CA ARG A 107 -0.10 5.16 -13.10
C ARG A 107 -0.77 5.88 -14.26
N LYS A 108 -1.71 5.25 -14.96
CA LYS A 108 -2.48 5.88 -16.02
C LYS A 108 -3.34 7.04 -15.48
N LEU A 109 -3.98 6.86 -14.31
CA LEU A 109 -4.74 7.92 -13.66
C LEU A 109 -3.85 9.10 -13.24
N SER A 110 -2.61 8.84 -12.81
CA SER A 110 -1.69 9.88 -12.36
C SER A 110 -1.34 10.93 -13.42
N VAL A 111 -1.49 10.61 -14.70
CA VAL A 111 -1.29 11.58 -15.80
C VAL A 111 -2.25 12.76 -15.71
N SER A 112 -3.42 12.55 -15.11
CA SER A 112 -4.44 13.60 -14.89
C SER A 112 -4.34 14.26 -13.51
N ALA A 113 -3.29 13.94 -12.72
CA ALA A 113 -3.09 14.51 -11.40
C ALA A 113 -2.80 16.01 -11.47
N LYS A 114 -3.31 16.75 -10.49
CA LYS A 114 -3.06 18.19 -10.36
C LYS A 114 -1.64 18.43 -9.84
N LEU A 115 -1.12 19.63 -10.05
CA LEU A 115 0.18 20.02 -9.52
C LEU A 115 0.22 19.85 -7.99
N GLY A 116 1.21 19.11 -7.50
CA GLY A 116 1.39 18.78 -6.08
C GLY A 116 0.64 17.55 -5.60
N GLN A 117 -0.19 16.92 -6.43
CA GLN A 117 -0.87 15.67 -6.14
C GLN A 117 0.03 14.49 -6.54
N ILE A 118 0.29 13.57 -5.62
CA ILE A 118 1.18 12.42 -5.80
C ILE A 118 0.34 11.15 -5.93
N PHE A 119 0.67 10.32 -6.92
CA PHE A 119 0.15 8.95 -7.05
C PHE A 119 1.32 7.98 -6.97
N MET A 120 1.42 7.25 -5.89
CA MET A 120 2.53 6.32 -5.65
C MET A 120 1.98 4.95 -5.23
N PRO A 121 1.73 4.06 -6.21
CA PRO A 121 1.46 2.65 -5.91
C PRO A 121 2.74 1.94 -5.46
N GLN A 122 2.62 0.71 -4.97
CA GLN A 122 3.74 -0.15 -4.62
C GLN A 122 4.60 0.38 -3.44
N CYS A 123 3.96 0.95 -2.40
CA CYS A 123 4.63 1.44 -1.20
C CYS A 123 4.71 0.39 -0.09
N GLY A 124 4.74 -0.90 -0.44
CA GLY A 124 4.89 -2.00 0.51
C GLY A 124 6.34 -2.29 0.90
N LEU A 125 6.58 -3.49 1.42
CA LEU A 125 7.92 -3.98 1.70
C LEU A 125 8.62 -4.39 0.39
N ALA A 126 7.94 -5.22 -0.42
CA ALA A 126 8.29 -5.60 -1.78
C ALA A 126 6.98 -5.92 -2.55
N PRO A 127 6.67 -5.10 -3.55
CA PRO A 127 7.40 -3.93 -4.03
C PRO A 127 7.35 -2.74 -3.06
N GLY A 128 8.41 -1.92 -3.06
CA GLY A 128 8.49 -0.68 -2.28
C GLY A 128 9.83 -0.51 -1.57
N PHE A 129 9.87 -0.72 -0.25
CA PHE A 129 11.05 -0.45 0.58
C PHE A 129 12.32 -1.16 0.10
N VAL A 130 12.22 -2.42 -0.34
CA VAL A 130 13.38 -3.18 -0.84
C VAL A 130 14.04 -2.51 -2.04
N GLY A 131 13.24 -1.94 -2.96
CA GLY A 131 13.74 -1.20 -4.10
C GLY A 131 14.44 0.12 -3.71
N ILE A 132 13.87 0.84 -2.74
CA ILE A 132 14.45 2.09 -2.21
C ILE A 132 15.80 1.79 -1.54
N ALA A 133 15.86 0.77 -0.68
CA ALA A 133 17.08 0.36 0.00
C ALA A 133 18.16 -0.11 -0.98
N ALA A 134 17.76 -0.91 -1.97
CA ALA A 134 18.67 -1.40 -3.01
C ALA A 134 19.24 -0.25 -3.85
N HIS A 135 18.40 0.70 -4.27
CA HIS A 135 18.85 1.89 -5.01
C HIS A 135 19.84 2.72 -4.18
N HIS A 136 19.52 2.99 -2.93
CA HIS A 136 20.42 3.71 -2.03
C HIS A 136 21.78 3.01 -1.86
N LEU A 137 21.80 1.69 -1.74
CA LEU A 137 23.03 0.92 -1.63
C LEU A 137 23.81 0.91 -2.95
N ALA A 138 23.11 0.71 -4.08
CA ALA A 138 23.70 0.69 -5.41
C ALA A 138 24.50 1.96 -5.74
N GLN A 139 24.00 3.12 -5.31
CA GLN A 139 24.67 4.42 -5.51
C GLN A 139 26.05 4.54 -4.84
N LYS A 140 26.42 3.60 -3.95
CA LYS A 140 27.73 3.58 -3.27
C LYS A 140 28.81 2.85 -4.06
N PHE A 141 28.47 2.28 -5.21
CA PHE A 141 29.35 1.52 -6.08
C PHE A 141 29.52 2.23 -7.43
N GLU A 142 30.71 2.20 -7.98
CA GLU A 142 31.00 2.75 -9.32
C GLU A 142 30.41 1.87 -10.43
N SER A 143 30.39 0.56 -10.23
CA SER A 143 29.79 -0.41 -11.15
C SER A 143 29.19 -1.58 -10.35
N LEU A 144 28.20 -2.23 -10.93
CA LEU A 144 27.51 -3.38 -10.35
C LEU A 144 27.53 -4.54 -11.34
N ASP A 145 28.02 -5.70 -10.93
CA ASP A 145 27.91 -6.93 -11.70
C ASP A 145 26.53 -7.58 -11.52
N SER A 146 25.99 -7.51 -10.32
CA SER A 146 24.64 -8.04 -10.01
C SER A 146 24.02 -7.32 -8.83
N LEU A 147 22.69 -7.28 -8.81
CA LEU A 147 21.87 -6.79 -7.71
C LEU A 147 20.78 -7.83 -7.41
N LEU A 148 20.83 -8.43 -6.23
CA LEU A 148 19.88 -9.46 -5.81
C LEU A 148 19.00 -8.92 -4.70
N LEU A 149 17.70 -8.80 -4.96
CA LEU A 149 16.69 -8.37 -3.98
C LEU A 149 15.98 -9.61 -3.43
N ARG A 150 15.99 -9.76 -2.12
CA ARG A 150 15.33 -10.87 -1.43
C ARG A 150 14.47 -10.35 -0.29
N VAL A 151 13.24 -10.80 -0.26
CA VAL A 151 12.29 -10.53 0.81
C VAL A 151 11.71 -11.85 1.29
N GLY A 152 11.51 -11.97 2.58
CA GLY A 152 10.88 -13.14 3.18
C GLY A 152 10.04 -12.73 4.38
N ALA A 153 8.88 -13.33 4.53
CA ALA A 153 8.00 -13.23 5.69
C ALA A 153 7.74 -14.65 6.23
N LEU A 154 8.75 -15.21 6.88
CA LEU A 154 8.69 -16.57 7.42
C LEU A 154 8.38 -16.55 8.92
N PRO A 155 7.58 -17.51 9.41
CA PRO A 155 7.37 -17.64 10.85
C PRO A 155 8.66 -18.07 11.55
N GLU A 156 8.93 -17.49 12.73
CA GLU A 156 10.06 -17.88 13.57
C GLU A 156 9.97 -19.37 13.96
N PHE A 157 8.74 -19.85 14.20
CA PHE A 157 8.46 -21.25 14.54
C PHE A 157 7.49 -21.85 13.52
N PRO A 158 7.98 -22.43 12.39
CA PRO A 158 7.13 -23.01 11.38
C PRO A 158 6.43 -24.28 11.89
N THR A 159 5.11 -24.32 11.82
CA THR A 159 4.28 -25.40 12.38
C THR A 159 3.62 -26.31 11.32
N ASN A 160 3.72 -25.96 10.05
CA ASN A 160 3.09 -26.72 8.94
C ASN A 160 4.12 -27.19 7.92
N SER A 161 3.68 -28.06 6.99
CA SER A 161 4.53 -28.66 5.94
C SER A 161 5.13 -27.63 5.00
N LEU A 162 4.45 -26.52 4.75
CA LEU A 162 4.93 -25.42 3.90
C LEU A 162 5.91 -24.48 4.64
N LYS A 163 6.02 -24.60 5.96
CA LYS A 163 6.80 -23.71 6.81
C LYS A 163 6.46 -22.24 6.62
N TYR A 164 5.23 -21.97 6.25
CA TYR A 164 4.69 -20.65 5.95
C TYR A 164 3.39 -20.40 6.72
N ASN A 165 3.22 -19.23 7.30
CA ASN A 165 1.97 -18.78 7.90
C ASN A 165 1.49 -17.54 7.15
N LEU A 166 0.21 -17.55 6.79
CA LEU A 166 -0.42 -16.42 6.14
C LEU A 166 -0.52 -15.23 7.11
N THR A 167 0.17 -14.15 6.79
CA THR A 167 0.21 -12.93 7.62
C THR A 167 -0.53 -11.74 7.02
N TRP A 168 -0.98 -11.87 5.77
CA TRP A 168 -1.66 -10.82 5.01
C TRP A 168 -2.76 -11.41 4.10
N SER A 169 -3.15 -10.74 3.03
CA SER A 169 -4.24 -11.18 2.14
C SER A 169 -3.93 -12.50 1.43
N THR A 170 -4.85 -13.48 1.51
CA THR A 170 -4.74 -14.74 0.76
C THR A 170 -4.76 -14.50 -0.74
N ASP A 171 -5.64 -13.60 -1.21
CA ASP A 171 -5.76 -13.28 -2.64
C ASP A 171 -4.50 -12.58 -3.14
N GLY A 172 -3.92 -11.68 -2.34
CA GLY A 172 -2.65 -11.04 -2.65
C GLY A 172 -1.52 -12.06 -2.74
N LEU A 173 -1.42 -13.00 -1.81
CA LEU A 173 -0.40 -14.06 -1.84
C LEU A 173 -0.50 -14.92 -3.10
N ILE A 174 -1.71 -15.34 -3.47
CA ILE A 174 -1.93 -16.12 -4.71
C ILE A 174 -1.52 -15.29 -5.93
N ASN A 175 -1.93 -14.03 -5.97
CA ASN A 175 -1.61 -13.09 -7.05
C ASN A 175 -0.09 -12.92 -7.21
N GLU A 176 0.66 -12.77 -6.11
CA GLU A 176 2.12 -12.64 -6.11
C GLU A 176 2.83 -13.82 -6.79
N TYR A 177 2.34 -15.05 -6.59
CA TYR A 177 2.92 -16.25 -7.22
C TYR A 177 2.44 -16.52 -8.65
N CYS A 178 1.39 -15.86 -9.11
CA CYS A 178 0.80 -16.08 -10.44
C CYS A 178 1.13 -15.00 -11.46
N ASN A 179 1.61 -13.84 -11.02
CA ASN A 179 1.93 -12.74 -11.92
C ASN A 179 3.32 -12.89 -12.54
N PRO A 180 3.47 -12.48 -13.81
CA PRO A 180 4.79 -12.30 -14.40
C PRO A 180 5.62 -11.28 -13.62
N CYS A 181 6.91 -11.53 -13.51
CA CYS A 181 7.83 -10.60 -12.85
C CYS A 181 8.70 -9.88 -13.88
N ASP A 182 8.79 -8.55 -13.75
CA ASP A 182 9.75 -7.75 -14.49
C ASP A 182 11.18 -8.00 -13.99
N VAL A 183 12.06 -8.46 -14.86
CA VAL A 183 13.48 -8.65 -14.54
C VAL A 183 14.38 -7.96 -15.56
N ILE A 184 15.61 -7.65 -15.14
CA ILE A 184 16.67 -7.27 -16.06
C ILE A 184 17.64 -8.44 -16.18
N HIS A 185 17.66 -9.05 -17.35
CA HIS A 185 18.59 -10.13 -17.69
C HIS A 185 19.47 -9.71 -18.87
N GLN A 186 20.81 -9.81 -18.69
CA GLN A 186 21.78 -9.35 -19.68
C GLN A 186 21.55 -7.90 -20.17
N GLY A 187 21.20 -7.00 -19.24
CA GLY A 187 20.95 -5.57 -19.54
C GLY A 187 19.63 -5.28 -20.23
N LYS A 188 18.74 -6.27 -20.42
CA LYS A 188 17.42 -6.10 -21.06
C LYS A 188 16.30 -6.41 -20.09
N ARG A 189 15.26 -5.56 -20.07
CA ARG A 189 14.03 -5.82 -19.34
C ARG A 189 13.24 -6.92 -20.05
N GLN A 190 12.78 -7.88 -19.29
CA GLN A 190 11.92 -8.96 -19.77
C GLN A 190 10.99 -9.46 -18.64
N ASP A 191 9.85 -10.05 -19.01
CA ASP A 191 8.95 -10.71 -18.08
C ASP A 191 9.36 -12.18 -17.93
N VAL A 192 9.27 -12.71 -16.72
CA VAL A 192 9.53 -14.12 -16.37
C VAL A 192 8.44 -14.67 -15.49
#